data_5acb93c18d67cd08d19a9b6b7d962cd2
#
_entry.id   5acb93c18d67cd08d19a9b6b7d962cd2
#
_cell.length_a   1.000
_cell.length_b   1.000
_cell.length_c   1.000
_cell.angle_alpha   90.00
_cell.angle_beta   90.00
_cell.angle_gamma   90.00
#
_symmetry.space_group_name_H-M   'P 1'
#
loop_
_entity.id
_entity.type
_entity.pdbx_description
1 polymer ?
#
loop_
_entity_poly.entity_id
_entity_poly.type
_entity_poly.pdbx_seq_one_letter_code
_entity_poly.pdbx_strand_id
1 'polypeptide(L)'
;MSWWGKLTSVLRRASPPLLHVAEDVGEGPVIILIHGIASSAATFARVVPHLQGRYRCISLELLGFGQSPSPADATYTIEEHVASIRATIASLKLRAPFILVGHSLGSLLAARYAAQYPSMVSRLVLVSPPVYLSPAEIGDPVARAQVGLYLRVYEFLRTNKDFTMNTASTLSRMFKLGTALEVSERNWNAFILSLKNCIESQTTVADIAAVRVPIDVVYGAIDQFIAPGTMRIIEQMRHVTMHRVEVNDHLIRTRLARELVAVIG
;
A
#
# COMPACT_ATOMS: atom_id res chain seq x y z
N MET A 1 -5.47 -44.17 23.29
CA MET A 1 -5.51 -42.70 22.99
C MET A 1 -5.31 -42.52 21.51
N SER A 2 -6.36 -42.15 20.81
CA SER A 2 -6.50 -42.20 19.35
C SER A 2 -5.61 -41.19 18.65
N TRP A 3 -4.84 -41.63 17.67
CA TRP A 3 -3.96 -40.88 16.77
C TRP A 3 -4.73 -39.82 15.91
N TRP A 4 -6.02 -39.98 15.81
CA TRP A 4 -6.94 -39.09 15.04
C TRP A 4 -7.21 -37.76 15.69
N GLY A 5 -6.98 -37.60 16.99
CA GLY A 5 -7.21 -36.35 17.70
C GLY A 5 -6.11 -35.25 17.46
N LYS A 6 -4.93 -35.68 16.96
CA LYS A 6 -3.81 -34.72 16.70
C LYS A 6 -3.77 -34.18 15.29
N LEU A 7 -4.49 -34.76 14.34
CA LEU A 7 -4.52 -34.29 12.94
C LEU A 7 -5.56 -33.18 12.69
N THR A 8 -6.55 -33.01 13.56
CA THR A 8 -7.61 -31.99 13.39
C THR A 8 -7.26 -30.63 13.99
N SER A 9 -6.18 -30.52 14.77
CA SER A 9 -5.74 -29.24 15.36
C SER A 9 -4.84 -28.39 14.43
N VAL A 10 -4.39 -28.94 13.30
CA VAL A 10 -3.41 -28.29 12.40
C VAL A 10 -4.06 -27.43 11.31
N LEU A 11 -5.38 -27.43 11.13
CA LEU A 11 -6.04 -26.80 9.99
C LEU A 11 -7.15 -25.78 10.32
N ARG A 12 -7.21 -25.25 11.51
CA ARG A 12 -7.99 -24.03 11.75
C ARG A 12 -7.07 -22.82 11.54
N ARG A 13 -6.79 -22.43 10.29
CA ARG A 13 -6.31 -21.06 10.04
C ARG A 13 -7.34 -20.14 10.68
N ALA A 14 -6.92 -19.40 11.70
CA ALA A 14 -7.75 -18.34 12.26
C ALA A 14 -8.23 -17.44 11.12
N SER A 15 -9.48 -17.00 11.17
CA SER A 15 -10.00 -16.07 10.18
C SER A 15 -9.11 -14.84 10.15
N PRO A 16 -8.80 -14.29 8.95
CA PRO A 16 -7.98 -13.07 8.84
C PRO A 16 -8.55 -11.97 9.73
N PRO A 17 -7.71 -11.24 10.48
CA PRO A 17 -8.17 -10.13 11.32
C PRO A 17 -8.89 -9.08 10.49
N LEU A 18 -9.99 -8.53 11.00
CA LEU A 18 -10.64 -7.38 10.40
C LEU A 18 -9.81 -6.12 10.69
N LEU A 19 -9.62 -5.32 9.67
CA LEU A 19 -8.92 -4.03 9.76
C LEU A 19 -9.83 -2.97 10.37
N HIS A 20 -9.22 -1.97 10.99
CA HIS A 20 -9.94 -0.79 11.44
C HIS A 20 -10.39 0.05 10.23
N VAL A 21 -11.67 0.38 10.19
CA VAL A 21 -12.26 1.35 9.27
C VAL A 21 -12.16 2.71 9.92
N ALA A 22 -11.16 3.50 9.54
CA ALA A 22 -10.91 4.79 10.17
C ALA A 22 -11.88 5.88 9.71
N GLU A 23 -12.34 5.77 8.46
CA GLU A 23 -13.33 6.67 7.87
C GLU A 23 -14.31 5.86 7.01
N ASP A 24 -15.59 6.21 7.09
CA ASP A 24 -16.66 5.76 6.20
C ASP A 24 -17.63 6.94 6.05
N VAL A 25 -17.38 7.79 5.05
CA VAL A 25 -18.04 9.09 4.89
C VAL A 25 -18.50 9.30 3.45
N GLY A 26 -19.58 10.09 3.30
CA GLY A 26 -20.18 10.36 2.01
C GLY A 26 -21.13 9.26 1.54
N GLU A 27 -21.73 9.47 0.37
CA GLU A 27 -22.71 8.56 -0.26
C GLU A 27 -22.39 8.42 -1.75
N GLY A 28 -22.90 7.36 -2.40
CA GLY A 28 -22.71 7.11 -3.82
C GLY A 28 -21.74 5.96 -4.13
N PRO A 29 -21.06 5.97 -5.28
CA PRO A 29 -20.07 4.96 -5.64
C PRO A 29 -18.97 4.87 -4.59
N VAL A 30 -18.52 3.65 -4.28
CA VAL A 30 -17.57 3.43 -3.18
C VAL A 30 -16.13 3.60 -3.66
N ILE A 31 -15.32 4.26 -2.84
CA ILE A 31 -13.86 4.31 -2.95
C ILE A 31 -13.27 3.67 -1.69
N ILE A 32 -12.41 2.67 -1.85
CA ILE A 32 -11.61 2.10 -0.78
C ILE A 32 -10.20 2.69 -0.84
N LEU A 33 -9.74 3.24 0.27
CA LEU A 33 -8.47 3.94 0.40
C LEU A 33 -7.53 3.15 1.33
N ILE A 34 -6.32 2.82 0.84
CA ILE A 34 -5.32 2.02 1.56
C ILE A 34 -4.01 2.81 1.66
N HIS A 35 -3.61 3.16 2.88
CA HIS A 35 -2.39 3.94 3.16
C HIS A 35 -1.08 3.14 2.98
N GLY A 36 0.05 3.82 3.14
CA GLY A 36 1.40 3.25 3.03
C GLY A 36 1.93 2.64 4.33
N ILE A 37 3.17 2.12 4.26
CA ILE A 37 3.88 1.58 5.42
C ILE A 37 4.08 2.67 6.50
N ALA A 38 4.04 2.28 7.76
CA ALA A 38 4.22 3.17 8.91
C ALA A 38 3.40 4.47 8.82
N SER A 39 2.14 4.37 8.38
CA SER A 39 1.22 5.48 8.20
C SER A 39 -0.18 5.10 8.71
N SER A 40 -1.17 5.94 8.40
CA SER A 40 -2.58 5.78 8.80
C SER A 40 -3.51 6.36 7.73
N ALA A 41 -4.81 6.29 7.96
CA ALA A 41 -5.84 6.89 7.10
C ALA A 41 -5.61 8.41 6.88
N ALA A 42 -4.91 9.10 7.79
CA ALA A 42 -4.53 10.51 7.67
C ALA A 42 -3.75 10.82 6.36
N THR A 43 -3.18 9.83 5.70
CA THR A 43 -2.60 9.94 4.35
C THR A 43 -3.55 10.60 3.36
N PHE A 44 -4.86 10.32 3.48
CA PHE A 44 -5.89 10.81 2.56
C PHE A 44 -6.66 12.04 3.05
N ALA A 45 -6.23 12.67 4.15
CA ALA A 45 -6.91 13.83 4.73
C ALA A 45 -7.07 15.04 3.77
N ARG A 46 -6.23 15.12 2.72
CA ARG A 46 -6.33 16.15 1.66
C ARG A 46 -7.14 15.70 0.45
N VAL A 47 -7.64 14.47 0.43
CA VAL A 47 -8.34 13.86 -0.71
C VAL A 47 -9.81 13.64 -0.39
N VAL A 48 -10.11 12.98 0.74
CA VAL A 48 -11.47 12.62 1.15
C VAL A 48 -12.44 13.80 1.18
N PRO A 49 -12.09 14.99 1.73
CA PRO A 49 -13.01 16.13 1.75
C PRO A 49 -13.48 16.60 0.38
N HIS A 50 -12.69 16.36 -0.67
CA HIS A 50 -13.04 16.73 -2.05
C HIS A 50 -13.84 15.66 -2.79
N LEU A 51 -13.87 14.42 -2.29
CA LEU A 51 -14.57 13.29 -2.91
C LEU A 51 -15.89 12.93 -2.21
N GLN A 52 -16.00 13.12 -0.89
CA GLN A 52 -17.14 12.67 -0.07
C GLN A 52 -18.50 13.27 -0.48
N GLY A 53 -18.52 14.35 -1.23
CA GLY A 53 -19.77 14.92 -1.76
C GLY A 53 -20.37 14.12 -2.94
N ARG A 54 -19.61 13.21 -3.54
CA ARG A 54 -20.00 12.40 -4.70
C ARG A 54 -19.75 10.90 -4.53
N TYR A 55 -18.92 10.53 -3.58
CA TYR A 55 -18.48 9.16 -3.32
C TYR A 55 -18.60 8.81 -1.86
N ARG A 56 -18.86 7.54 -1.57
CA ARG A 56 -18.65 6.99 -0.24
C ARG A 56 -17.17 6.59 -0.11
N CYS A 57 -16.42 7.34 0.69
CA CYS A 57 -15.00 7.12 0.93
C CYS A 57 -14.79 6.28 2.19
N ILE A 58 -14.12 5.14 2.04
CA ILE A 58 -13.82 4.21 3.14
C ILE A 58 -12.30 4.07 3.25
N SER A 59 -11.73 4.57 4.34
CA SER A 59 -10.29 4.50 4.62
C SER A 59 -9.99 3.34 5.56
N LEU A 60 -9.19 2.38 5.10
CA LEU A 60 -8.76 1.23 5.90
C LEU A 60 -7.36 1.46 6.46
N GLU A 61 -7.18 1.11 7.73
CA GLU A 61 -5.83 1.05 8.32
C GLU A 61 -5.26 -0.35 8.18
N LEU A 62 -4.02 -0.44 7.68
CA LEU A 62 -3.37 -1.71 7.40
C LEU A 62 -3.08 -2.52 8.67
N LEU A 63 -3.02 -3.84 8.53
CA LEU A 63 -2.67 -4.76 9.61
C LEU A 63 -1.37 -4.30 10.30
N GLY A 64 -1.41 -4.14 11.62
CA GLY A 64 -0.28 -3.68 12.42
C GLY A 64 -0.04 -2.18 12.45
N PHE A 65 -0.84 -1.37 11.71
CA PHE A 65 -0.74 0.09 11.68
C PHE A 65 -2.04 0.76 12.16
N GLY A 66 -1.93 2.02 12.58
CA GLY A 66 -3.06 2.79 13.09
C GLY A 66 -3.75 2.08 14.26
N GLN A 67 -5.05 1.91 14.17
CA GLN A 67 -5.87 1.19 15.16
C GLN A 67 -6.17 -0.27 14.76
N SER A 68 -5.63 -0.72 13.63
CA SER A 68 -5.80 -2.12 13.20
C SER A 68 -5.09 -3.10 14.13
N PRO A 69 -5.55 -4.36 14.19
CA PRO A 69 -4.90 -5.42 14.97
C PRO A 69 -3.43 -5.60 14.60
N SER A 70 -2.61 -5.96 15.59
CA SER A 70 -1.19 -6.31 15.43
C SER A 70 -0.95 -7.68 16.07
N PRO A 71 -1.34 -8.79 15.39
CA PRO A 71 -1.16 -10.13 15.95
C PRO A 71 0.33 -10.45 16.16
N ALA A 72 0.64 -11.11 17.27
CA ALA A 72 2.02 -11.41 17.64
C ALA A 72 2.70 -12.42 16.68
N ASP A 73 1.90 -13.26 16.05
CA ASP A 73 2.31 -14.30 15.10
C ASP A 73 2.17 -13.85 13.62
N ALA A 74 1.77 -12.59 13.38
CA ALA A 74 1.65 -12.05 12.03
C ALA A 74 3.00 -11.95 11.33
N THR A 75 3.05 -12.36 10.08
CA THR A 75 4.24 -12.33 9.21
C THR A 75 4.25 -11.14 8.28
N TYR A 76 3.15 -10.42 8.19
CA TYR A 76 2.96 -9.19 7.38
C TYR A 76 3.40 -9.37 5.92
N THR A 77 3.07 -10.53 5.34
CA THR A 77 3.25 -10.76 3.89
C THR A 77 2.17 -10.04 3.09
N ILE A 78 2.37 -9.91 1.78
CA ILE A 78 1.34 -9.36 0.87
C ILE A 78 0.03 -10.15 1.01
N GLU A 79 0.13 -11.50 1.07
CA GLU A 79 -1.02 -12.40 1.18
C GLU A 79 -1.79 -12.17 2.49
N GLU A 80 -1.09 -11.97 3.61
CA GLU A 80 -1.71 -11.77 4.91
C GLU A 80 -2.40 -10.39 5.00
N HIS A 81 -1.75 -9.34 4.49
CA HIS A 81 -2.39 -8.02 4.36
C HIS A 81 -3.62 -8.09 3.46
N VAL A 82 -3.51 -8.69 2.27
CA VAL A 82 -4.62 -8.80 1.30
C VAL A 82 -5.75 -9.65 1.86
N ALA A 83 -5.46 -10.72 2.61
CA ALA A 83 -6.48 -11.52 3.29
C ALA A 83 -7.28 -10.68 4.30
N SER A 84 -6.61 -9.84 5.10
CA SER A 84 -7.26 -8.94 6.06
C SER A 84 -8.07 -7.84 5.35
N ILE A 85 -7.53 -7.24 4.28
CA ILE A 85 -8.26 -6.30 3.42
C ILE A 85 -9.53 -6.97 2.86
N ARG A 86 -9.40 -8.19 2.32
CA ARG A 86 -10.52 -8.95 1.75
C ARG A 86 -11.60 -9.26 2.79
N ALA A 87 -11.21 -9.72 3.98
CA ALA A 87 -12.13 -10.01 5.07
C ALA A 87 -12.90 -8.75 5.51
N THR A 88 -12.19 -7.63 5.64
CA THR A 88 -12.79 -6.33 6.00
C THR A 88 -13.76 -5.85 4.94
N ILE A 89 -13.36 -5.83 3.66
CA ILE A 89 -14.26 -5.42 2.56
C ILE A 89 -15.49 -6.32 2.50
N ALA A 90 -15.33 -7.63 2.71
CA ALA A 90 -16.47 -8.56 2.74
C ALA A 90 -17.47 -8.23 3.88
N SER A 91 -16.96 -7.79 5.03
CA SER A 91 -17.80 -7.39 6.18
C SER A 91 -18.65 -6.12 5.89
N LEU A 92 -18.17 -5.26 4.99
CA LEU A 92 -18.88 -4.04 4.58
C LEU A 92 -20.10 -4.32 3.68
N LYS A 93 -20.25 -5.54 3.16
CA LYS A 93 -21.38 -5.98 2.32
C LYS A 93 -21.67 -5.04 1.14
N LEU A 94 -20.63 -4.61 0.45
CA LEU A 94 -20.75 -3.71 -0.70
C LEU A 94 -21.54 -4.37 -1.83
N ARG A 95 -22.44 -3.62 -2.47
CA ARG A 95 -23.38 -4.13 -3.49
C ARG A 95 -22.86 -4.01 -4.92
N ALA A 96 -21.81 -3.24 -5.15
CA ALA A 96 -21.24 -2.96 -6.46
C ALA A 96 -19.70 -2.98 -6.39
N PRO A 97 -19.02 -3.17 -7.50
CA PRO A 97 -17.58 -2.95 -7.57
C PRO A 97 -17.21 -1.52 -7.17
N PHE A 98 -16.04 -1.36 -6.59
CA PHE A 98 -15.54 -0.10 -6.05
C PHE A 98 -14.26 0.36 -6.75
N ILE A 99 -13.94 1.65 -6.61
CA ILE A 99 -12.62 2.19 -6.95
C ILE A 99 -11.67 1.83 -5.80
N LEU A 100 -10.54 1.22 -6.13
CA LEU A 100 -9.52 0.87 -5.13
C LEU A 100 -8.32 1.81 -5.29
N VAL A 101 -7.98 2.53 -4.23
CA VAL A 101 -6.87 3.49 -4.19
C VAL A 101 -5.84 3.00 -3.18
N GLY A 102 -4.60 2.84 -3.59
CA GLY A 102 -3.49 2.50 -2.71
C GLY A 102 -2.37 3.54 -2.78
N HIS A 103 -1.80 3.91 -1.63
CA HIS A 103 -0.62 4.77 -1.56
C HIS A 103 0.59 3.98 -1.08
N SER A 104 1.74 4.14 -1.73
CA SER A 104 3.01 3.50 -1.32
C SER A 104 2.85 1.98 -1.17
N LEU A 105 3.14 1.38 -0.02
CA LEU A 105 2.86 -0.04 0.26
C LEU A 105 1.40 -0.41 -0.08
N GLY A 106 0.44 0.46 0.23
CA GLY A 106 -0.96 0.25 -0.11
C GLY A 106 -1.21 0.05 -1.61
N SER A 107 -0.36 0.62 -2.47
CA SER A 107 -0.42 0.40 -3.93
C SER A 107 -0.07 -1.04 -4.31
N LEU A 108 0.94 -1.63 -3.67
CA LEU A 108 1.35 -3.01 -3.91
C LEU A 108 0.24 -3.98 -3.50
N LEU A 109 -0.36 -3.72 -2.33
CA LEU A 109 -1.47 -4.50 -1.79
C LEU A 109 -2.73 -4.36 -2.64
N ALA A 110 -3.03 -3.14 -3.11
CA ALA A 110 -4.15 -2.86 -3.99
C ALA A 110 -4.01 -3.55 -5.35
N ALA A 111 -2.80 -3.57 -5.94
CA ALA A 111 -2.53 -4.28 -7.18
C ALA A 111 -2.75 -5.79 -7.03
N ARG A 112 -2.21 -6.41 -5.96
CA ARG A 112 -2.45 -7.83 -5.65
C ARG A 112 -3.94 -8.11 -5.41
N TYR A 113 -4.63 -7.27 -4.66
CA TYR A 113 -6.07 -7.41 -4.44
C TYR A 113 -6.86 -7.37 -5.75
N ALA A 114 -6.61 -6.38 -6.61
CA ALA A 114 -7.31 -6.23 -7.89
C ALA A 114 -7.02 -7.40 -8.86
N ALA A 115 -5.80 -7.93 -8.86
CA ALA A 115 -5.43 -9.12 -9.64
C ALA A 115 -6.18 -10.38 -9.17
N GLN A 116 -6.33 -10.55 -7.84
CA GLN A 116 -7.00 -11.72 -7.25
C GLN A 116 -8.54 -11.63 -7.26
N TYR A 117 -9.10 -10.41 -7.16
CA TYR A 117 -10.54 -10.17 -7.04
C TYR A 117 -11.06 -9.19 -8.10
N PRO A 118 -10.88 -9.47 -9.40
CA PRO A 118 -11.17 -8.51 -10.48
C PRO A 118 -12.65 -8.10 -10.57
N SER A 119 -13.59 -8.93 -10.12
CA SER A 119 -15.01 -8.60 -10.10
C SER A 119 -15.41 -7.58 -9.03
N MET A 120 -14.54 -7.35 -8.03
CA MET A 120 -14.80 -6.43 -6.93
C MET A 120 -14.31 -5.01 -7.21
N VAL A 121 -13.39 -4.84 -8.15
CA VAL A 121 -12.74 -3.56 -8.46
C VAL A 121 -13.23 -3.07 -9.81
N SER A 122 -13.72 -1.84 -9.86
CA SER A 122 -14.11 -1.17 -11.11
C SER A 122 -12.96 -0.37 -11.74
N ARG A 123 -12.06 0.14 -10.91
CA ARG A 123 -10.89 0.93 -11.29
C ARG A 123 -9.83 0.85 -10.19
N LEU A 124 -8.56 0.79 -10.56
CA LEU A 124 -7.43 0.77 -9.64
C LEU A 124 -6.63 2.07 -9.77
N VAL A 125 -6.34 2.71 -8.63
CA VAL A 125 -5.50 3.92 -8.60
C VAL A 125 -4.31 3.67 -7.68
N LEU A 126 -3.10 3.69 -8.24
CA LEU A 126 -1.84 3.47 -7.56
C LEU A 126 -1.15 4.83 -7.35
N VAL A 127 -0.98 5.22 -6.10
CA VAL A 127 -0.39 6.52 -5.74
C VAL A 127 1.02 6.32 -5.21
N SER A 128 2.00 6.92 -5.87
CA SER A 128 3.43 6.80 -5.51
C SER A 128 3.87 5.35 -5.25
N PRO A 129 3.62 4.40 -6.17
CA PRO A 129 3.90 2.99 -5.95
C PRO A 129 5.42 2.71 -5.99
N PRO A 130 6.04 2.18 -4.92
CA PRO A 130 7.45 1.81 -4.91
C PRO A 130 7.65 0.46 -5.64
N VAL A 131 7.46 0.46 -6.96
CA VAL A 131 7.54 -0.76 -7.76
C VAL A 131 8.98 -0.99 -8.20
N TYR A 132 9.55 -2.13 -7.84
CA TYR A 132 10.89 -2.55 -8.20
C TYR A 132 10.89 -3.90 -8.89
N LEU A 133 11.76 -4.05 -9.88
CA LEU A 133 12.19 -5.35 -10.36
C LEU A 133 13.31 -5.89 -9.46
N SER A 134 13.45 -7.20 -9.40
CA SER A 134 14.64 -7.80 -8.81
C SER A 134 15.90 -7.26 -9.51
N PRO A 135 16.98 -6.92 -8.79
CA PRO A 135 18.23 -6.46 -9.40
C PRO A 135 18.75 -7.40 -10.50
N ALA A 136 18.47 -8.70 -10.41
CA ALA A 136 18.84 -9.69 -11.42
C ALA A 136 18.06 -9.52 -12.74
N GLU A 137 16.87 -8.94 -12.69
CA GLU A 137 15.99 -8.72 -13.86
C GLU A 137 16.24 -7.35 -14.53
N ILE A 138 17.00 -6.46 -13.88
CA ILE A 138 17.28 -5.12 -14.39
C ILE A 138 18.52 -5.18 -15.31
N GLY A 139 18.31 -4.97 -16.61
CA GLY A 139 19.38 -4.95 -17.61
C GLY A 139 20.30 -3.73 -17.50
N ASP A 140 19.73 -2.55 -17.21
CA ASP A 140 20.46 -1.30 -17.06
C ASP A 140 21.30 -1.28 -15.77
N PRO A 141 22.65 -1.14 -15.85
CA PRO A 141 23.51 -1.12 -14.67
C PRO A 141 23.22 0.03 -13.69
N VAL A 142 22.82 1.19 -14.18
CA VAL A 142 22.51 2.37 -13.35
C VAL A 142 21.23 2.14 -12.58
N ALA A 143 20.16 1.71 -13.24
CA ALA A 143 18.89 1.38 -12.59
C ALA A 143 19.07 0.23 -11.59
N ARG A 144 19.88 -0.78 -11.93
CA ARG A 144 20.21 -1.90 -11.01
C ARG A 144 20.92 -1.40 -9.75
N ALA A 145 21.92 -0.51 -9.90
CA ALA A 145 22.64 0.07 -8.77
C ALA A 145 21.70 0.90 -7.87
N GLN A 146 20.78 1.65 -8.46
CA GLN A 146 19.79 2.45 -7.75
C GLN A 146 18.85 1.57 -6.92
N VAL A 147 18.27 0.54 -7.49
CA VAL A 147 17.40 -0.40 -6.77
C VAL A 147 18.20 -1.12 -5.67
N GLY A 148 19.44 -1.54 -5.97
CA GLY A 148 20.32 -2.15 -4.98
C GLY A 148 20.64 -1.22 -3.81
N LEU A 149 20.72 0.10 -4.04
CA LEU A 149 20.87 1.10 -2.96
C LEU A 149 19.61 1.17 -2.09
N TYR A 150 18.40 1.21 -2.71
CA TYR A 150 17.15 1.22 -1.95
C TYR A 150 17.02 -0.01 -1.05
N LEU A 151 17.31 -1.20 -1.58
CA LEU A 151 17.26 -2.43 -0.80
C LEU A 151 18.24 -2.41 0.39
N ARG A 152 19.45 -1.89 0.21
CA ARG A 152 20.41 -1.71 1.34
C ARG A 152 19.93 -0.71 2.38
N VAL A 153 19.32 0.40 1.95
CA VAL A 153 18.71 1.38 2.87
C VAL A 153 17.59 0.74 3.67
N TYR A 154 16.72 -0.02 3.02
CA TYR A 154 15.63 -0.74 3.70
C TYR A 154 16.16 -1.77 4.69
N GLU A 155 17.16 -2.54 4.31
CA GLU A 155 17.84 -3.48 5.22
C GLU A 155 18.46 -2.75 6.43
N PHE A 156 19.12 -1.63 6.20
CA PHE A 156 19.70 -0.82 7.27
C PHE A 156 18.62 -0.31 8.23
N LEU A 157 17.53 0.26 7.72
CA LEU A 157 16.41 0.74 8.55
C LEU A 157 15.79 -0.39 9.38
N ARG A 158 15.63 -1.56 8.79
CA ARG A 158 15.04 -2.74 9.41
C ARG A 158 15.94 -3.34 10.51
N THR A 159 17.25 -3.26 10.37
CA THR A 159 18.23 -3.86 11.29
C THR A 159 18.74 -2.91 12.36
N ASN A 160 18.50 -1.60 12.23
CA ASN A 160 18.95 -0.56 13.16
C ASN A 160 17.77 0.15 13.81
N LYS A 161 17.10 -0.53 14.75
CA LYS A 161 15.85 -0.08 15.39
C LYS A 161 15.96 1.31 15.99
N ASP A 162 16.94 1.53 16.89
CA ASP A 162 17.08 2.80 17.61
C ASP A 162 17.34 3.97 16.67
N PHE A 163 18.19 3.76 15.65
CA PHE A 163 18.43 4.76 14.62
C PHE A 163 17.14 5.08 13.87
N THR A 164 16.42 4.06 13.42
CA THR A 164 15.20 4.23 12.62
C THR A 164 14.10 4.94 13.41
N MET A 165 13.88 4.57 14.66
CA MET A 165 12.88 5.19 15.53
C MET A 165 13.22 6.65 15.85
N ASN A 166 14.49 6.93 16.19
CA ASN A 166 14.94 8.28 16.48
C ASN A 166 14.94 9.17 15.23
N THR A 167 15.36 8.63 14.09
CA THR A 167 15.39 9.36 12.82
C THR A 167 13.98 9.63 12.30
N ALA A 168 13.06 8.65 12.34
CA ALA A 168 11.66 8.83 11.93
C ALA A 168 11.00 9.98 12.70
N SER A 169 11.17 10.05 14.01
CA SER A 169 10.64 11.14 14.85
C SER A 169 11.25 12.50 14.52
N THR A 170 12.53 12.54 14.19
CA THR A 170 13.25 13.77 13.82
C THR A 170 12.89 14.24 12.42
N LEU A 171 12.86 13.34 11.44
CA LEU A 171 12.45 13.66 10.07
C LEU A 171 10.99 14.11 10.02
N SER A 172 10.10 13.45 10.75
CA SER A 172 8.70 13.88 10.87
C SER A 172 8.57 15.33 11.36
N ARG A 173 9.38 15.71 12.37
CA ARG A 173 9.40 17.09 12.89
C ARG A 173 10.07 18.08 11.93
N MET A 174 11.23 17.76 11.37
CA MET A 174 12.01 18.66 10.51
C MET A 174 11.31 18.97 9.19
N PHE A 175 10.70 17.97 8.56
CA PHE A 175 10.07 18.10 7.26
C PHE A 175 8.58 18.41 7.34
N LYS A 176 8.05 18.69 8.55
CA LYS A 176 6.61 18.90 8.78
C LYS A 176 5.76 17.79 8.11
N LEU A 177 6.26 16.55 8.16
CA LEU A 177 5.59 15.41 7.56
C LEU A 177 4.32 15.03 8.32
N GLY A 178 4.07 15.66 9.47
CA GLY A 178 2.93 15.37 10.33
C GLY A 178 2.94 13.89 10.76
N THR A 179 1.83 13.22 10.57
CA THR A 179 1.64 11.80 10.85
C THR A 179 2.06 10.89 9.66
N ALA A 180 2.83 11.39 8.70
CA ALA A 180 3.14 10.66 7.47
C ALA A 180 4.08 9.46 7.67
N LEU A 181 4.84 9.43 8.78
CA LEU A 181 5.68 8.29 9.15
C LEU A 181 5.57 8.03 10.66
N GLU A 182 4.82 7.03 11.03
CA GLU A 182 4.54 6.65 12.41
C GLU A 182 5.24 5.33 12.75
N VAL A 183 6.55 5.36 13.02
CA VAL A 183 7.28 4.20 13.54
C VAL A 183 7.35 4.30 15.06
N SER A 184 6.91 3.25 15.74
CA SER A 184 6.84 3.15 17.21
C SER A 184 7.09 1.71 17.67
N GLU A 185 7.29 1.50 18.96
CA GLU A 185 7.38 0.15 19.54
C GLU A 185 6.18 -0.74 19.18
N ARG A 186 4.99 -0.16 19.14
CA ARG A 186 3.75 -0.88 18.84
C ARG A 186 3.73 -1.48 17.44
N ASN A 187 4.21 -0.73 16.44
CA ASN A 187 4.15 -1.14 15.04
C ASN A 187 5.50 -1.56 14.46
N TRP A 188 6.55 -1.66 15.27
CA TRP A 188 7.88 -2.02 14.82
C TRP A 188 7.91 -3.33 14.01
N ASN A 189 7.32 -4.39 14.55
CA ASN A 189 7.27 -5.70 13.85
C ASN A 189 6.49 -5.60 12.53
N ALA A 190 5.36 -4.90 12.52
CA ALA A 190 4.61 -4.66 11.30
C ALA A 190 5.45 -3.88 10.27
N PHE A 191 6.19 -2.87 10.71
CA PHE A 191 7.07 -2.07 9.86
C PHE A 191 8.17 -2.92 9.22
N ILE A 192 8.99 -3.62 10.02
CA ILE A 192 10.16 -4.35 9.50
C ILE A 192 9.75 -5.56 8.64
N LEU A 193 8.67 -6.25 9.02
CA LEU A 193 8.20 -7.43 8.29
C LEU A 193 7.46 -7.03 7.01
N SER A 194 6.66 -5.96 7.00
CA SER A 194 6.06 -5.44 5.76
C SER A 194 7.13 -4.91 4.80
N LEU A 195 8.16 -4.23 5.32
CA LEU A 195 9.28 -3.76 4.49
C LEU A 195 9.96 -4.95 3.79
N LYS A 196 10.31 -5.99 4.55
CA LYS A 196 10.95 -7.20 4.04
C LYS A 196 10.04 -8.00 3.09
N ASN A 197 8.82 -8.31 3.55
CA ASN A 197 7.95 -9.30 2.91
C ASN A 197 7.03 -8.71 1.83
N CYS A 198 6.88 -7.38 1.77
CA CYS A 198 6.04 -6.74 0.76
C CYS A 198 6.85 -5.87 -0.21
N ILE A 199 7.82 -5.07 0.29
CA ILE A 199 8.55 -4.11 -0.57
C ILE A 199 9.82 -4.75 -1.14
N GLU A 200 10.62 -5.43 -0.32
CA GLU A 200 11.88 -6.05 -0.79
C GLU A 200 11.62 -7.32 -1.64
N SER A 201 10.52 -8.04 -1.38
CA SER A 201 10.18 -9.33 -2.01
C SER A 201 8.96 -9.25 -2.95
N GLN A 202 8.71 -8.09 -3.56
CA GLN A 202 7.50 -7.83 -4.32
C GLN A 202 7.43 -8.51 -5.68
N THR A 203 6.21 -8.77 -6.14
CA THR A 203 5.88 -9.25 -7.49
C THR A 203 4.93 -8.28 -8.20
N THR A 204 4.97 -7.01 -7.84
CA THR A 204 3.97 -5.99 -8.19
C THR A 204 3.85 -5.77 -9.70
N VAL A 205 4.93 -5.88 -10.46
CA VAL A 205 4.88 -5.79 -11.94
C VAL A 205 3.97 -6.88 -12.52
N ALA A 206 4.10 -8.12 -12.03
CA ALA A 206 3.25 -9.23 -12.45
C ALA A 206 1.80 -9.04 -11.99
N ASP A 207 1.58 -8.52 -10.79
CA ASP A 207 0.24 -8.21 -10.28
C ASP A 207 -0.44 -7.15 -11.15
N ILE A 208 0.25 -6.04 -11.47
CA ILE A 208 -0.26 -4.98 -12.36
C ILE A 208 -0.61 -5.56 -13.74
N ALA A 209 0.25 -6.40 -14.31
CA ALA A 209 0.00 -7.05 -15.60
C ALA A 209 -1.22 -7.99 -15.58
N ALA A 210 -1.54 -8.58 -14.42
CA ALA A 210 -2.69 -9.47 -14.25
C ALA A 210 -4.02 -8.75 -14.01
N VAL A 211 -4.01 -7.45 -13.65
CA VAL A 211 -5.22 -6.65 -13.42
C VAL A 211 -6.02 -6.51 -14.71
N ARG A 212 -7.35 -6.58 -14.62
CA ARG A 212 -8.28 -6.58 -15.76
C ARG A 212 -9.08 -5.29 -15.91
N VAL A 213 -8.90 -4.34 -15.00
CA VAL A 213 -9.60 -3.05 -14.99
C VAL A 213 -8.62 -1.92 -15.30
N PRO A 214 -9.10 -0.72 -15.69
CA PRO A 214 -8.22 0.44 -15.87
C PRO A 214 -7.41 0.74 -14.63
N ILE A 215 -6.13 1.08 -14.83
CA ILE A 215 -5.20 1.48 -13.78
C ILE A 215 -4.72 2.89 -14.05
N ASP A 216 -4.83 3.75 -13.05
CA ASP A 216 -4.17 5.05 -13.02
C ASP A 216 -3.00 5.03 -12.04
N VAL A 217 -1.86 5.50 -12.47
CA VAL A 217 -0.65 5.63 -11.63
C VAL A 217 -0.35 7.11 -11.45
N VAL A 218 -0.53 7.61 -10.23
CA VAL A 218 -0.33 9.03 -9.88
C VAL A 218 0.91 9.16 -9.01
N TYR A 219 1.93 9.91 -9.44
CA TYR A 219 3.19 10.01 -8.70
C TYR A 219 3.90 11.35 -8.85
N GLY A 220 4.70 11.70 -7.85
CA GLY A 220 5.50 12.91 -7.85
C GLY A 220 6.76 12.79 -8.71
N ALA A 221 7.10 13.84 -9.45
CA ALA A 221 8.31 13.88 -10.30
C ALA A 221 9.62 13.80 -9.51
N ILE A 222 9.61 14.20 -8.24
CA ILE A 222 10.77 14.14 -7.34
C ILE A 222 10.59 13.11 -6.21
N ASP A 223 9.73 12.11 -6.45
CA ASP A 223 9.54 10.99 -5.53
C ASP A 223 10.78 10.08 -5.56
N GLN A 224 11.52 10.06 -4.45
CA GLN A 224 12.76 9.31 -4.31
C GLN A 224 12.56 7.78 -4.27
N PHE A 225 11.33 7.29 -4.04
CA PHE A 225 11.02 5.85 -4.01
C PHE A 225 10.55 5.30 -5.37
N ILE A 226 10.45 6.15 -6.38
CA ILE A 226 10.10 5.74 -7.74
C ILE A 226 11.37 5.30 -8.49
N ALA A 227 11.37 4.07 -8.99
CA ALA A 227 12.42 3.57 -9.87
C ALA A 227 12.05 3.83 -11.35
N PRO A 228 12.71 4.79 -12.04
CA PRO A 228 12.31 5.21 -13.39
C PRO A 228 12.29 4.07 -14.40
N GLY A 229 13.21 3.10 -14.28
CA GLY A 229 13.25 1.94 -15.17
C GLY A 229 12.00 1.07 -15.08
N THR A 230 11.51 0.83 -13.87
CA THR A 230 10.29 0.02 -13.65
C THR A 230 9.04 0.78 -14.08
N MET A 231 8.98 2.10 -13.85
CA MET A 231 7.84 2.91 -14.30
C MET A 231 7.65 2.85 -15.81
N ARG A 232 8.74 2.85 -16.61
CA ARG A 232 8.66 2.67 -18.07
C ARG A 232 8.06 1.33 -18.48
N ILE A 233 8.28 0.27 -17.69
CA ILE A 233 7.71 -1.05 -17.98
C ILE A 233 6.20 -1.05 -17.78
N ILE A 234 5.72 -0.51 -16.67
CA ILE A 234 4.28 -0.47 -16.40
C ILE A 234 3.54 0.53 -17.30
N GLU A 235 4.19 1.63 -17.71
CA GLU A 235 3.64 2.60 -18.67
C GLU A 235 3.32 1.97 -20.04
N GLN A 236 4.04 0.92 -20.45
CA GLN A 236 3.79 0.20 -21.71
C GLN A 236 2.56 -0.72 -21.65
N MET A 237 1.99 -0.95 -20.48
CA MET A 237 0.81 -1.79 -20.33
C MET A 237 -0.44 -1.02 -20.77
N ARG A 238 -1.21 -1.57 -21.72
CA ARG A 238 -2.34 -0.89 -22.39
C ARG A 238 -3.44 -0.38 -21.45
N HIS A 239 -3.58 -0.98 -20.27
CA HIS A 239 -4.61 -0.64 -19.27
C HIS A 239 -4.09 0.29 -18.19
N VAL A 240 -2.86 0.82 -18.34
CA VAL A 240 -2.22 1.73 -17.40
C VAL A 240 -2.14 3.13 -17.99
N THR A 241 -2.58 4.12 -17.22
CA THR A 241 -2.42 5.56 -17.52
C THR A 241 -1.53 6.19 -16.45
N MET A 242 -0.50 6.94 -16.88
CA MET A 242 0.46 7.58 -15.98
C MET A 242 0.14 9.05 -15.77
N HIS A 243 0.12 9.49 -14.53
CA HIS A 243 -0.11 10.89 -14.11
C HIS A 243 1.08 11.36 -13.28
N ARG A 244 2.02 12.03 -13.93
CA ARG A 244 3.21 12.57 -13.27
C ARG A 244 2.95 13.99 -12.80
N VAL A 245 3.13 14.22 -11.50
CA VAL A 245 2.89 15.53 -10.86
C VAL A 245 4.21 16.24 -10.61
N GLU A 246 4.43 17.37 -11.27
CA GLU A 246 5.65 18.14 -11.11
C GLU A 246 5.79 18.73 -9.70
N VAL A 247 7.04 18.78 -9.21
CA VAL A 247 7.39 19.36 -7.90
C VAL A 247 6.61 18.73 -6.74
N ASN A 248 6.41 17.41 -6.77
CA ASN A 248 5.82 16.64 -5.67
C ASN A 248 6.73 15.47 -5.32
N ASP A 249 6.90 15.23 -4.02
CA ASP A 249 7.62 14.10 -3.44
C ASP A 249 6.71 12.87 -3.26
N HIS A 250 7.10 11.92 -2.42
CA HIS A 250 6.35 10.70 -2.14
C HIS A 250 5.00 10.91 -1.45
N LEU A 251 4.81 12.05 -0.78
CA LEU A 251 3.63 12.29 0.05
C LEU A 251 2.47 12.88 -0.76
N ILE A 252 1.24 12.57 -0.33
CA ILE A 252 0.02 13.18 -0.89
C ILE A 252 -0.11 14.62 -0.39
N ARG A 253 0.71 15.51 -0.98
CA ARG A 253 0.63 16.95 -0.75
C ARG A 253 -0.44 17.57 -1.63
N THR A 254 -0.67 18.87 -1.50
CA THR A 254 -1.76 19.60 -2.17
C THR A 254 -1.82 19.36 -3.69
N ARG A 255 -0.67 19.31 -4.38
CA ARG A 255 -0.63 19.10 -5.84
C ARG A 255 -1.02 17.66 -6.20
N LEU A 256 -0.41 16.69 -5.53
CA LEU A 256 -0.72 15.27 -5.75
C LEU A 256 -2.16 14.95 -5.35
N ALA A 257 -2.66 15.51 -4.23
CA ALA A 257 -4.05 15.35 -3.83
C ALA A 257 -5.04 15.90 -4.87
N ARG A 258 -4.74 17.07 -5.45
CA ARG A 258 -5.57 17.69 -6.49
C ARG A 258 -5.61 16.85 -7.76
N GLU A 259 -4.45 16.33 -8.19
CA GLU A 259 -4.38 15.42 -9.33
C GLU A 259 -5.14 14.11 -9.06
N LEU A 260 -4.94 13.53 -7.87
CA LEU A 260 -5.64 12.30 -7.48
C LEU A 260 -7.17 12.49 -7.49
N VAL A 261 -7.66 13.62 -6.99
CA VAL A 261 -9.10 13.95 -7.05
C VAL A 261 -9.57 14.10 -8.50
N ALA A 262 -8.80 14.74 -9.37
CA ALA A 262 -9.15 14.89 -10.79
C ALA A 262 -9.15 13.55 -11.52
N VAL A 263 -8.23 12.65 -11.19
CA VAL A 263 -8.15 11.29 -11.77
C VAL A 263 -9.33 10.43 -11.32
N ILE A 264 -9.77 10.55 -10.09
CA ILE A 264 -10.89 9.74 -9.57
C ILE A 264 -12.23 10.22 -10.16
N GLY A 265 -12.36 11.52 -10.41
CA GLY A 265 -13.53 12.09 -11.05
C GLY A 265 -14.21 13.19 -10.32
#